data_2f93cddebb834484d5a492438eb68829
#
_entry.id   2f93cddebb834484d5a492438eb68829
#
_cell.length_a   1.000
_cell.length_b   1.000
_cell.length_c   1.000
_cell.angle_alpha   90.00
_cell.angle_beta   90.00
_cell.angle_gamma   90.00
#
_symmetry.space_group_name_H-M   'P 1'
#
loop_
_entity.id
_entity.type
_entity.pdbx_description
1 polymer ?
#
loop_
_entity_poly.entity_id
_entity_poly.type
_entity_poly.pdbx_seq_one_letter_code
_entity_poly.pdbx_strand_id
1 'polypeptide(L)'
;MAVEAATSELVKVVALLGAAVVMVPLFRRAGLGSVLGYFAAGLAIGPFGLGWFSDPQAILHTAELGVVMFLFVIGLEMRPSHLWSLRKEIFGLGTLQIVTCALVLTSIAKLFGLPWQVAFIGATGFVLTSTAVVMQLLAERGDIALPSGQKIVSILLFEDLLIVPLLALVAWMGPSAGSADGEGSRWLSVAIGVGAIVGLVLVGRFLLNPLFRVLAESKAREVMTAAALLVVLGAALLMQLSGLSMAMGAFLAGVLLSESTFRHQIEADIEPFRGILLGLFFLSVGMALDLGVVAGNWQLILGLLLALMAAKALCIYIVARIMGSDHAQALDRGVLMAQGGEFAFVLFSAAASAGVINLEINANFTAVVVLSMALTPLVVLLYKRVAPKPTVNMDGVDEADGLSGSVLLIGFGRFGQVASQSLLARDVDVTIIDNDVEMIQSAARFGFKIYYGDGTRLDVLHASGAATARAIAVCVDKAEAADRIVELVAHEFPQAKLMVRSFDREHSLRLIHAGVDFQIRETFESAVLFGQAALVELGADEDDAIEIAEQIRRRDAERFELEIAGGGLNAGAKMVFGNSGQGVPTPTPFTAPKRASKTLNPQDVPEEEE
;
A
#
# COMPACT_ATOMS: atom_id res chain seq x y z
N MET A 1 45.99 -5.29 7.65
CA MET A 1 45.22 -5.81 6.50
C MET A 1 43.81 -6.29 6.86
N ALA A 2 43.61 -7.32 7.72
CA ALA A 2 42.22 -7.79 8.03
C ALA A 2 41.40 -6.75 8.83
N VAL A 3 41.99 -6.02 9.78
CA VAL A 3 41.34 -4.96 10.57
C VAL A 3 41.05 -3.74 9.70
N GLU A 4 41.93 -3.36 8.78
CA GLU A 4 41.71 -2.25 7.85
C GLU A 4 40.63 -2.58 6.81
N ALA A 5 40.56 -3.81 6.33
CA ALA A 5 39.49 -4.25 5.44
C ALA A 5 38.11 -4.25 6.15
N ALA A 6 38.05 -4.76 7.40
CA ALA A 6 36.82 -4.74 8.19
C ALA A 6 36.36 -3.32 8.54
N THR A 7 37.32 -2.41 8.84
CA THR A 7 37.00 -0.98 9.07
C THR A 7 36.48 -0.31 7.81
N SER A 8 37.04 -0.65 6.64
CA SER A 8 36.60 -0.15 5.34
C SER A 8 35.15 -0.58 5.02
N GLU A 9 34.79 -1.84 5.26
CA GLU A 9 33.42 -2.33 5.04
C GLU A 9 32.39 -1.71 5.99
N LEU A 10 32.76 -1.54 7.25
CA LEU A 10 31.88 -0.88 8.23
C LEU A 10 31.62 0.60 7.84
N VAL A 11 32.67 1.31 7.40
CA VAL A 11 32.55 2.70 6.92
C VAL A 11 31.60 2.79 5.73
N LYS A 12 31.66 1.84 4.80
CA LYS A 12 30.72 1.77 3.65
C LYS A 12 29.28 1.60 4.11
N VAL A 13 29.00 0.67 5.04
CA VAL A 13 27.64 0.45 5.56
C VAL A 13 27.12 1.70 6.28
N VAL A 14 27.96 2.35 7.10
CA VAL A 14 27.60 3.60 7.78
C VAL A 14 27.31 4.72 6.79
N ALA A 15 28.12 4.82 5.72
CA ALA A 15 27.93 5.83 4.67
C ALA A 15 26.62 5.61 3.88
N LEU A 16 26.29 4.37 3.54
CA LEU A 16 25.02 3.99 2.89
C LEU A 16 23.81 4.37 3.74
N LEU A 17 23.83 3.97 5.01
CA LEU A 17 22.75 4.28 5.95
C LEU A 17 22.65 5.79 6.21
N GLY A 18 23.78 6.47 6.39
CA GLY A 18 23.84 7.91 6.61
C GLY A 18 23.27 8.71 5.44
N ALA A 19 23.65 8.36 4.21
CA ALA A 19 23.10 8.99 3.00
C ALA A 19 21.58 8.79 2.89
N ALA A 20 21.09 7.58 3.15
CA ALA A 20 19.65 7.28 3.14
C ALA A 20 18.90 8.07 4.21
N VAL A 21 19.41 8.08 5.46
CA VAL A 21 18.78 8.76 6.61
C VAL A 21 18.69 10.28 6.39
N VAL A 22 19.63 10.87 5.66
CA VAL A 22 19.61 12.32 5.35
C VAL A 22 18.74 12.63 4.14
N MET A 23 18.94 11.91 3.04
CA MET A 23 18.32 12.26 1.75
C MET A 23 16.84 11.89 1.70
N VAL A 24 16.43 10.74 2.24
CA VAL A 24 15.05 10.28 2.16
C VAL A 24 14.07 11.22 2.90
N PRO A 25 14.30 11.64 4.15
CA PRO A 25 13.43 12.62 4.81
C PRO A 25 13.39 13.98 4.10
N LEU A 26 14.53 14.41 3.53
CA LEU A 26 14.61 15.67 2.79
C LEU A 26 13.70 15.65 1.56
N PHE A 27 13.78 14.58 0.77
CA PHE A 27 12.95 14.43 -0.44
C PHE A 27 11.48 14.19 -0.10
N ARG A 28 11.17 13.46 0.97
CA ARG A 28 9.78 13.31 1.46
C ARG A 28 9.17 14.64 1.89
N ARG A 29 9.92 15.48 2.61
CA ARG A 29 9.47 16.83 2.98
C ARG A 29 9.26 17.73 1.76
N ALA A 30 10.04 17.56 0.70
CA ALA A 30 9.85 18.24 -0.58
C ALA A 30 8.68 17.69 -1.41
N GLY A 31 7.97 16.65 -0.95
CA GLY A 31 6.86 16.02 -1.66
C GLY A 31 7.29 15.14 -2.83
N LEU A 32 8.58 14.76 -2.90
CA LEU A 32 9.17 13.99 -4.02
C LEU A 32 9.17 12.47 -3.78
N GLY A 33 8.73 12.03 -2.58
CA GLY A 33 8.67 10.62 -2.22
C GLY A 33 10.02 10.04 -1.75
N SER A 34 9.97 8.81 -1.20
CA SER A 34 11.16 8.14 -0.65
C SER A 34 12.08 7.57 -1.73
N VAL A 35 11.52 7.08 -2.84
CA VAL A 35 12.29 6.47 -3.94
C VAL A 35 13.31 7.45 -4.52
N LEU A 36 12.88 8.68 -4.81
CA LEU A 36 13.78 9.70 -5.34
C LEU A 36 14.88 10.08 -4.33
N GLY A 37 14.55 10.06 -3.03
CA GLY A 37 15.53 10.26 -1.96
C GLY A 37 16.62 9.20 -1.96
N TYR A 38 16.29 7.94 -2.15
CA TYR A 38 17.25 6.84 -2.27
C TYR A 38 18.10 6.95 -3.54
N PHE A 39 17.50 7.27 -4.70
CA PHE A 39 18.25 7.51 -5.93
C PHE A 39 19.26 8.65 -5.77
N ALA A 40 18.83 9.77 -5.22
CA ALA A 40 19.69 10.92 -4.99
C ALA A 40 20.82 10.61 -3.99
N ALA A 41 20.52 9.83 -2.93
CA ALA A 41 21.54 9.36 -2.00
C ALA A 41 22.58 8.48 -2.71
N GLY A 42 22.13 7.53 -3.54
CA GLY A 42 23.01 6.67 -4.33
C GLY A 42 23.91 7.44 -5.30
N LEU A 43 23.33 8.39 -6.02
CA LEU A 43 24.08 9.25 -6.93
C LEU A 43 25.12 10.10 -6.18
N ALA A 44 24.76 10.62 -4.99
CA ALA A 44 25.65 11.47 -4.20
C ALA A 44 26.87 10.72 -3.66
N ILE A 45 26.73 9.46 -3.20
CA ILE A 45 27.84 8.68 -2.65
C ILE A 45 28.52 7.75 -3.66
N GLY A 46 27.90 7.57 -4.82
CA GLY A 46 28.36 6.73 -5.92
C GLY A 46 29.60 7.26 -6.63
N PRO A 47 30.05 6.55 -7.71
CA PRO A 47 31.28 6.85 -8.44
C PRO A 47 31.33 8.27 -9.01
N PHE A 48 30.18 8.82 -9.37
CA PHE A 48 30.06 10.15 -9.99
C PHE A 48 29.76 11.27 -8.99
N GLY A 49 29.53 10.95 -7.72
CA GLY A 49 29.36 11.90 -6.64
C GLY A 49 30.62 12.00 -5.78
N LEU A 50 30.51 11.60 -4.50
CA LEU A 50 31.63 11.62 -3.55
C LEU A 50 32.69 10.53 -3.85
N GLY A 51 32.36 9.53 -4.70
CA GLY A 51 33.30 8.46 -5.07
C GLY A 51 33.64 7.50 -3.93
N TRP A 52 32.80 7.43 -2.88
CA TRP A 52 33.02 6.53 -1.74
C TRP A 52 32.85 5.06 -2.10
N PHE A 53 32.11 4.82 -3.17
CA PHE A 53 31.87 3.49 -3.72
C PHE A 53 32.38 3.44 -5.16
N SER A 54 33.45 2.68 -5.38
CA SER A 54 34.07 2.49 -6.70
C SER A 54 33.50 1.28 -7.46
N ASP A 55 32.83 0.37 -6.77
CA ASP A 55 32.22 -0.81 -7.38
C ASP A 55 30.70 -0.86 -7.07
N PRO A 56 29.87 -0.24 -7.93
CA PRO A 56 28.42 -0.29 -7.77
C PRO A 56 27.85 -1.72 -7.92
N GLN A 57 28.53 -2.61 -8.62
CA GLN A 57 28.04 -3.97 -8.89
C GLN A 57 28.04 -4.84 -7.63
N ALA A 58 29.07 -4.71 -6.79
CA ALA A 58 29.11 -5.46 -5.52
C ALA A 58 27.94 -5.08 -4.59
N ILE A 59 27.48 -3.82 -4.65
CA ILE A 59 26.35 -3.34 -3.86
C ILE A 59 25.04 -3.76 -4.50
N LEU A 60 24.97 -3.79 -5.84
CA LEU A 60 23.79 -4.26 -6.57
C LEU A 60 23.43 -5.69 -6.19
N HIS A 61 24.41 -6.60 -6.07
CA HIS A 61 24.18 -7.97 -5.63
C HIS A 61 23.56 -8.07 -4.23
N THR A 62 23.99 -7.20 -3.30
CA THR A 62 23.38 -7.15 -1.97
C THR A 62 21.95 -6.55 -2.03
N ALA A 63 21.77 -5.58 -2.91
CA ALA A 63 20.49 -4.94 -3.14
C ALA A 63 19.48 -5.83 -3.87
N GLU A 64 19.93 -6.76 -4.71
CA GLU A 64 19.05 -7.78 -5.31
C GLU A 64 18.33 -8.63 -4.27
N LEU A 65 18.96 -8.88 -3.11
CA LEU A 65 18.30 -9.51 -1.97
C LEU A 65 17.12 -8.67 -1.45
N GLY A 66 17.19 -7.36 -1.57
CA GLY A 66 16.10 -6.45 -1.22
C GLY A 66 14.89 -6.63 -2.13
N VAL A 67 15.12 -6.77 -3.44
CA VAL A 67 14.07 -7.06 -4.41
C VAL A 67 13.46 -8.44 -4.16
N VAL A 68 14.29 -9.44 -3.86
CA VAL A 68 13.84 -10.79 -3.48
C VAL A 68 12.90 -10.75 -2.29
N MET A 69 13.29 -10.06 -1.21
CA MET A 69 12.46 -9.94 0.00
C MET A 69 11.18 -9.14 -0.25
N PHE A 70 11.27 -8.07 -1.05
CA PHE A 70 10.12 -7.25 -1.41
C PHE A 70 9.08 -8.06 -2.23
N LEU A 71 9.54 -8.77 -3.25
CA LEU A 71 8.65 -9.60 -4.09
C LEU A 71 8.05 -10.79 -3.32
N PHE A 72 8.78 -11.32 -2.34
CA PHE A 72 8.23 -12.32 -1.44
C PHE A 72 7.03 -11.76 -0.64
N VAL A 73 7.15 -10.56 -0.06
CA VAL A 73 6.05 -9.95 0.70
C VAL A 73 4.86 -9.64 -0.22
N ILE A 74 5.11 -9.14 -1.44
CA ILE A 74 4.04 -8.99 -2.44
C ILE A 74 3.37 -10.34 -2.72
N GLY A 75 4.17 -11.39 -2.90
CA GLY A 75 3.64 -12.75 -3.08
C GLY A 75 2.76 -13.20 -1.91
N LEU A 76 3.16 -12.91 -0.66
CA LEU A 76 2.37 -13.19 0.55
C LEU A 76 1.02 -12.45 0.57
N GLU A 77 0.97 -11.23 0.06
CA GLU A 77 -0.27 -10.46 -0.05
C GLU A 77 -1.20 -11.02 -1.14
N MET A 78 -0.66 -11.77 -2.12
CA MET A 78 -1.37 -12.29 -3.28
C MET A 78 -1.97 -13.68 -3.03
N ARG A 79 -3.26 -13.71 -2.66
CA ARG A 79 -3.99 -14.98 -2.50
C ARG A 79 -4.29 -15.59 -3.89
N PRO A 80 -3.95 -16.88 -4.16
CA PRO A 80 -4.26 -17.54 -5.42
C PRO A 80 -5.75 -17.49 -5.81
N SER A 81 -6.65 -17.58 -4.83
CA SER A 81 -8.09 -17.44 -5.04
C SER A 81 -8.47 -16.05 -5.58
N HIS A 82 -7.81 -15.00 -5.07
CA HIS A 82 -8.03 -13.62 -5.53
C HIS A 82 -7.43 -13.39 -6.93
N LEU A 83 -6.22 -13.91 -7.20
CA LEU A 83 -5.62 -13.89 -8.53
C LEU A 83 -6.51 -14.59 -9.57
N TRP A 84 -7.12 -15.72 -9.19
CA TRP A 84 -8.05 -16.41 -10.07
C TRP A 84 -9.33 -15.62 -10.35
N SER A 85 -9.80 -14.83 -9.40
CA SER A 85 -10.94 -13.93 -9.62
C SER A 85 -10.61 -12.80 -10.61
N LEU A 86 -9.36 -12.33 -10.62
CA LEU A 86 -8.83 -11.28 -11.50
C LEU A 86 -8.25 -11.81 -12.83
N ARG A 87 -8.45 -13.09 -13.16
CA ARG A 87 -7.83 -13.70 -14.37
C ARG A 87 -8.16 -12.99 -15.68
N LYS A 88 -9.34 -12.35 -15.78
CA LYS A 88 -9.72 -11.59 -16.98
C LYS A 88 -8.90 -10.31 -17.11
N GLU A 89 -8.67 -9.63 -15.98
CA GLU A 89 -7.83 -8.45 -15.90
C GLU A 89 -6.37 -8.80 -16.15
N ILE A 90 -5.85 -9.85 -15.53
CA ILE A 90 -4.46 -10.30 -15.67
C ILE A 90 -4.18 -10.72 -17.11
N PHE A 91 -4.89 -11.72 -17.62
CA PHE A 91 -4.62 -12.29 -18.95
C PHE A 91 -5.27 -11.51 -20.09
N GLY A 92 -6.38 -10.80 -19.87
CA GLY A 92 -7.04 -9.98 -20.88
C GLY A 92 -6.38 -8.61 -21.03
N LEU A 93 -6.52 -7.77 -20.00
CA LEU A 93 -6.00 -6.41 -19.99
C LEU A 93 -4.46 -6.38 -20.02
N GLY A 94 -3.79 -7.22 -19.19
CA GLY A 94 -2.34 -7.31 -19.14
C GLY A 94 -1.73 -7.71 -20.48
N THR A 95 -2.22 -8.79 -21.11
CA THR A 95 -1.70 -9.25 -22.40
C THR A 95 -1.90 -8.19 -23.48
N LEU A 96 -3.09 -7.59 -23.56
CA LEU A 96 -3.38 -6.55 -24.55
C LEU A 96 -2.45 -5.34 -24.37
N GLN A 97 -2.25 -4.89 -23.13
CA GLN A 97 -1.36 -3.78 -22.81
C GLN A 97 0.08 -4.08 -23.22
N ILE A 98 0.61 -5.23 -22.82
CA ILE A 98 2.00 -5.59 -23.08
C ILE A 98 2.27 -5.76 -24.56
N VAL A 99 1.42 -6.50 -25.29
CA VAL A 99 1.60 -6.70 -26.73
C VAL A 99 1.52 -5.38 -27.47
N THR A 100 0.53 -4.54 -27.15
CA THR A 100 0.40 -3.22 -27.78
C THR A 100 1.60 -2.33 -27.48
N CYS A 101 2.03 -2.24 -26.23
CA CYS A 101 3.21 -1.47 -25.84
C CYS A 101 4.47 -2.01 -26.52
N ALA A 102 4.71 -3.32 -26.52
CA ALA A 102 5.87 -3.92 -27.15
C ALA A 102 5.95 -3.60 -28.65
N LEU A 103 4.84 -3.71 -29.38
CA LEU A 103 4.79 -3.38 -30.82
C LEU A 103 5.04 -1.91 -31.09
N VAL A 104 4.38 -1.01 -30.35
CA VAL A 104 4.55 0.44 -30.54
C VAL A 104 5.93 0.89 -30.16
N LEU A 105 6.45 0.48 -28.99
CA LEU A 105 7.79 0.87 -28.53
C LEU A 105 8.88 0.31 -29.43
N THR A 106 8.76 -0.94 -29.93
CA THR A 106 9.68 -1.50 -30.92
C THR A 106 9.69 -0.67 -32.20
N SER A 107 8.51 -0.25 -32.67
CA SER A 107 8.39 0.59 -33.87
C SER A 107 9.06 1.94 -33.66
N ILE A 108 8.88 2.57 -32.50
CA ILE A 108 9.54 3.84 -32.14
C ILE A 108 11.06 3.66 -32.08
N ALA A 109 11.54 2.65 -31.37
CA ALA A 109 12.98 2.38 -31.28
C ALA A 109 13.61 2.14 -32.65
N LYS A 110 12.88 1.52 -33.56
CA LYS A 110 13.26 1.34 -34.96
C LYS A 110 13.37 2.66 -35.74
N LEU A 111 12.48 3.62 -35.47
CA LEU A 111 12.55 4.98 -36.03
C LEU A 111 13.78 5.76 -35.56
N PHE A 112 14.33 5.44 -34.37
CA PHE A 112 15.60 5.94 -33.90
C PHE A 112 16.82 5.25 -34.54
N GLY A 113 16.60 4.38 -35.55
CA GLY A 113 17.68 3.75 -36.33
C GLY A 113 18.23 2.44 -35.74
N LEU A 114 17.62 1.90 -34.68
CA LEU A 114 18.08 0.66 -34.05
C LEU A 114 17.72 -0.57 -34.91
N PRO A 115 18.60 -1.60 -35.01
CA PRO A 115 18.28 -2.89 -35.61
C PRO A 115 17.05 -3.50 -34.94
N TRP A 116 16.29 -4.33 -35.67
CA TRP A 116 15.02 -4.83 -35.17
C TRP A 116 15.15 -5.66 -33.88
N GLN A 117 16.20 -6.47 -33.75
CA GLN A 117 16.46 -7.27 -32.55
C GLN A 117 16.72 -6.37 -31.33
N VAL A 118 17.59 -5.36 -31.54
CA VAL A 118 17.94 -4.39 -30.50
C VAL A 118 16.70 -3.57 -30.09
N ALA A 119 15.94 -3.09 -31.09
CA ALA A 119 14.71 -2.35 -30.85
C ALA A 119 13.68 -3.17 -30.08
N PHE A 120 13.51 -4.44 -30.44
CA PHE A 120 12.59 -5.36 -29.76
C PHE A 120 13.00 -5.63 -28.32
N ILE A 121 14.29 -5.92 -28.05
CA ILE A 121 14.78 -6.14 -26.69
C ILE A 121 14.67 -4.86 -25.86
N GLY A 122 15.07 -3.71 -26.40
CA GLY A 122 14.93 -2.43 -25.71
C GLY A 122 13.48 -2.11 -25.38
N ALA A 123 12.57 -2.32 -26.32
CA ALA A 123 11.15 -2.09 -26.14
C ALA A 123 10.54 -3.04 -25.09
N THR A 124 10.78 -4.36 -25.21
CA THR A 124 10.23 -5.34 -24.28
C THR A 124 10.78 -5.17 -22.87
N GLY A 125 12.07 -4.83 -22.71
CA GLY A 125 12.62 -4.46 -21.43
C GLY A 125 11.94 -3.21 -20.83
N PHE A 126 11.68 -2.19 -21.66
CA PHE A 126 10.99 -0.98 -21.19
C PHE A 126 9.50 -1.18 -20.93
N VAL A 127 8.86 -2.16 -21.54
CA VAL A 127 7.45 -2.54 -21.25
C VAL A 127 7.32 -3.05 -19.81
N LEU A 128 8.32 -3.78 -19.29
CA LEU A 128 8.31 -4.23 -17.90
C LEU A 128 8.39 -3.00 -16.99
N THR A 129 7.31 -2.73 -16.27
CA THR A 129 7.20 -1.59 -15.36
C THR A 129 7.87 -1.91 -14.03
N SER A 130 8.46 -0.92 -13.37
CA SER A 130 8.98 -1.12 -12.00
C SER A 130 7.87 -1.34 -11.00
N THR A 131 7.73 -2.58 -10.57
CA THR A 131 6.78 -2.99 -9.52
C THR A 131 7.11 -2.26 -8.21
N ALA A 132 8.38 -2.13 -7.85
CA ALA A 132 8.82 -1.46 -6.65
C ALA A 132 8.42 0.03 -6.61
N VAL A 133 8.63 0.78 -7.70
CA VAL A 133 8.27 2.21 -7.77
C VAL A 133 6.76 2.41 -7.73
N VAL A 134 6.00 1.64 -8.52
CA VAL A 134 4.55 1.78 -8.58
C VAL A 134 3.89 1.40 -7.26
N MET A 135 4.30 0.28 -6.65
CA MET A 135 3.77 -0.16 -5.36
C MET A 135 4.06 0.84 -4.24
N GLN A 136 5.27 1.42 -4.23
CA GLN A 136 5.61 2.46 -3.28
C GLN A 136 4.72 3.71 -3.45
N LEU A 137 4.48 4.15 -4.68
CA LEU A 137 3.62 5.30 -4.98
C LEU A 137 2.15 5.03 -4.63
N LEU A 138 1.66 3.80 -4.88
CA LEU A 138 0.30 3.38 -4.49
C LEU A 138 0.17 3.29 -2.96
N ALA A 139 1.20 2.78 -2.26
CA ALA A 139 1.23 2.73 -0.79
C ALA A 139 1.22 4.13 -0.16
N GLU A 140 2.03 5.05 -0.68
CA GLU A 140 2.06 6.45 -0.21
C GLU A 140 0.74 7.19 -0.46
N ARG A 141 -0.08 6.72 -1.42
CA ARG A 141 -1.42 7.25 -1.70
C ARG A 141 -2.54 6.55 -0.93
N GLY A 142 -2.29 5.36 -0.38
CA GLY A 142 -3.32 4.50 0.22
C GLY A 142 -4.22 3.80 -0.82
N ASP A 143 -3.80 3.74 -2.09
CA ASP A 143 -4.62 3.29 -3.22
C ASP A 143 -4.53 1.77 -3.49
N ILE A 144 -3.65 1.02 -2.80
CA ILE A 144 -3.39 -0.40 -3.07
C ILE A 144 -4.67 -1.25 -2.98
N ALA A 145 -5.50 -0.99 -1.97
CA ALA A 145 -6.73 -1.75 -1.74
C ALA A 145 -7.90 -1.34 -2.66
N LEU A 146 -7.79 -0.21 -3.34
CA LEU A 146 -8.83 0.27 -4.26
C LEU A 146 -8.89 -0.59 -5.53
N PRO A 147 -10.06 -0.73 -6.17
CA PRO A 147 -10.20 -1.50 -7.40
C PRO A 147 -9.27 -1.05 -8.53
N SER A 148 -8.97 0.25 -8.61
CA SER A 148 -8.00 0.82 -9.57
C SER A 148 -6.57 0.38 -9.28
N GLY A 149 -6.16 0.41 -8.00
CA GLY A 149 -4.86 -0.05 -7.55
C GLY A 149 -4.68 -1.56 -7.77
N GLN A 150 -5.68 -2.36 -7.42
CA GLN A 150 -5.65 -3.82 -7.64
C GLN A 150 -5.49 -4.20 -9.12
N LYS A 151 -6.12 -3.46 -10.05
CA LYS A 151 -5.90 -3.66 -11.49
C LYS A 151 -4.47 -3.36 -11.90
N ILE A 152 -3.86 -2.29 -11.38
CA ILE A 152 -2.46 -1.94 -11.64
C ILE A 152 -1.55 -3.06 -11.11
N VAL A 153 -1.73 -3.49 -9.87
CA VAL A 153 -0.97 -4.58 -9.26
C VAL A 153 -1.08 -5.87 -10.07
N SER A 154 -2.28 -6.21 -10.54
CA SER A 154 -2.50 -7.40 -11.38
C SER A 154 -1.73 -7.36 -12.69
N ILE A 155 -1.62 -6.17 -13.34
CA ILE A 155 -0.85 -6.00 -14.57
C ILE A 155 0.65 -6.11 -14.28
N LEU A 156 1.13 -5.47 -13.20
CA LEU A 156 2.55 -5.56 -12.79
C LEU A 156 2.98 -7.00 -12.55
N LEU A 157 2.17 -7.78 -11.84
CA LEU A 157 2.44 -9.20 -11.63
C LEU A 157 2.52 -9.99 -12.92
N PHE A 158 1.69 -9.66 -13.89
CA PHE A 158 1.75 -10.31 -15.20
C PHE A 158 2.98 -9.88 -16.00
N GLU A 159 3.38 -8.60 -15.93
CA GLU A 159 4.62 -8.08 -16.51
C GLU A 159 5.84 -8.81 -15.90
N ASP A 160 5.87 -9.00 -14.58
CA ASP A 160 6.95 -9.71 -13.89
C ASP A 160 7.03 -11.18 -14.31
N LEU A 161 5.88 -11.84 -14.51
CA LEU A 161 5.86 -13.22 -14.98
C LEU A 161 6.40 -13.37 -16.40
N LEU A 162 6.26 -12.33 -17.23
CA LEU A 162 6.73 -12.35 -18.62
C LEU A 162 8.24 -12.27 -18.78
N ILE A 163 9.00 -11.93 -17.73
CA ILE A 163 10.47 -11.94 -17.82
C ILE A 163 11.01 -13.32 -18.23
N VAL A 164 10.37 -14.39 -17.76
CA VAL A 164 10.80 -15.76 -18.06
C VAL A 164 10.74 -16.10 -19.54
N PRO A 165 9.58 -15.97 -20.23
CA PRO A 165 9.53 -16.19 -21.67
C PRO A 165 10.37 -15.17 -22.47
N LEU A 166 10.55 -13.95 -21.98
CA LEU A 166 11.42 -12.97 -22.63
C LEU A 166 12.90 -13.38 -22.56
N LEU A 167 13.38 -13.89 -21.43
CA LEU A 167 14.74 -14.43 -21.31
C LEU A 167 14.97 -15.64 -22.21
N ALA A 168 14.00 -16.53 -22.31
CA ALA A 168 14.04 -17.65 -23.24
C ALA A 168 14.12 -17.18 -24.71
N LEU A 169 13.36 -16.13 -25.05
CA LEU A 169 13.39 -15.52 -26.38
C LEU A 169 14.73 -14.85 -26.67
N VAL A 170 15.33 -14.14 -25.71
CA VAL A 170 16.67 -13.55 -25.85
C VAL A 170 17.72 -14.63 -26.12
N ALA A 171 17.70 -15.73 -25.36
CA ALA A 171 18.59 -16.86 -25.56
C ALA A 171 18.44 -17.47 -26.97
N TRP A 172 17.22 -17.51 -27.50
CA TRP A 172 16.93 -17.96 -28.86
C TRP A 172 17.44 -17.00 -29.95
N MET A 173 17.45 -15.69 -29.69
CA MET A 173 17.89 -14.66 -30.62
C MET A 173 19.41 -14.50 -30.72
N GLY A 174 20.18 -15.07 -29.79
CA GLY A 174 21.66 -14.95 -29.76
C GLY A 174 22.33 -15.64 -30.97
N PRO A 175 23.51 -15.12 -31.43
CA PRO A 175 24.26 -15.66 -32.59
C PRO A 175 24.66 -17.13 -32.42
N SER A 176 24.83 -17.62 -31.19
CA SER A 176 25.10 -19.03 -30.86
C SER A 176 23.93 -19.96 -31.15
N ALA A 177 22.79 -19.43 -31.59
CA ALA A 177 21.59 -20.20 -31.91
C ALA A 177 21.72 -21.08 -33.15
N GLY A 178 22.76 -20.89 -33.97
CA GLY A 178 23.00 -21.64 -35.21
C GLY A 178 23.94 -22.84 -35.14
N SER A 179 24.59 -23.11 -33.99
CA SER A 179 25.45 -24.29 -33.83
C SER A 179 24.61 -25.52 -33.49
N ALA A 180 24.75 -26.56 -34.30
CA ALA A 180 23.94 -27.79 -34.25
C ALA A 180 24.05 -28.63 -32.94
N ASP A 181 24.98 -28.27 -32.07
CA ASP A 181 25.18 -28.96 -30.78
C ASP A 181 24.27 -28.43 -29.64
N GLY A 182 23.38 -27.46 -29.94
CA GLY A 182 22.60 -26.73 -28.93
C GLY A 182 21.13 -27.14 -28.72
N GLU A 183 20.49 -27.91 -29.61
CA GLU A 183 19.05 -28.20 -29.46
C GLU A 183 18.72 -29.06 -28.25
N GLY A 184 19.52 -30.12 -27.99
CA GLY A 184 19.33 -30.96 -26.81
C GLY A 184 19.56 -30.22 -25.48
N SER A 185 20.50 -29.26 -25.47
CA SER A 185 20.82 -28.44 -24.30
C SER A 185 19.71 -27.44 -23.98
N ARG A 186 18.97 -26.93 -24.97
CA ARG A 186 17.88 -25.93 -24.79
C ARG A 186 16.64 -26.55 -24.18
N TRP A 187 16.20 -27.68 -24.70
CA TRP A 187 15.06 -28.40 -24.12
C TRP A 187 15.35 -28.85 -22.69
N LEU A 188 16.63 -29.20 -22.41
CA LEU A 188 17.07 -29.51 -21.06
C LEU A 188 16.99 -28.31 -20.13
N SER A 189 17.43 -27.13 -20.57
CA SER A 189 17.31 -25.87 -19.76
C SER A 189 15.87 -25.50 -19.49
N VAL A 190 15.00 -25.60 -20.49
CA VAL A 190 13.55 -25.37 -20.30
C VAL A 190 12.96 -26.40 -19.34
N ALA A 191 13.32 -27.66 -19.49
CA ALA A 191 12.85 -28.74 -18.62
C ALA A 191 13.32 -28.56 -17.18
N ILE A 192 14.57 -28.10 -16.96
CA ILE A 192 15.11 -27.76 -15.64
C ILE A 192 14.33 -26.61 -15.03
N GLY A 193 14.09 -25.54 -15.79
CA GLY A 193 13.31 -24.38 -15.32
C GLY A 193 11.88 -24.74 -14.94
N VAL A 194 11.18 -25.48 -15.79
CA VAL A 194 9.83 -25.99 -15.49
C VAL A 194 9.85 -26.94 -14.30
N GLY A 195 10.85 -27.85 -14.25
CA GLY A 195 11.04 -28.75 -13.12
C GLY A 195 11.26 -28.02 -11.79
N ALA A 196 12.02 -26.94 -11.80
CA ALA A 196 12.24 -26.10 -10.62
C ALA A 196 10.95 -25.42 -10.14
N ILE A 197 10.14 -24.87 -11.05
CA ILE A 197 8.85 -24.28 -10.72
C ILE A 197 7.91 -25.33 -10.11
N VAL A 198 7.78 -26.47 -10.77
CA VAL A 198 6.95 -27.59 -10.29
C VAL A 198 7.45 -28.08 -8.94
N GLY A 199 8.76 -28.26 -8.78
CA GLY A 199 9.38 -28.65 -7.53
C GLY A 199 9.09 -27.67 -6.40
N LEU A 200 9.22 -26.36 -6.66
CA LEU A 200 8.91 -25.32 -5.68
C LEU A 200 7.43 -25.34 -5.29
N VAL A 201 6.52 -25.50 -6.25
CA VAL A 201 5.08 -25.61 -5.99
C VAL A 201 4.75 -26.85 -5.14
N LEU A 202 5.35 -27.99 -5.45
CA LEU A 202 5.17 -29.22 -4.67
C LEU A 202 5.69 -29.07 -3.24
N VAL A 203 6.90 -28.56 -3.07
CA VAL A 203 7.48 -28.26 -1.74
C VAL A 203 6.61 -27.28 -0.98
N GLY A 204 6.18 -26.20 -1.63
CA GLY A 204 5.31 -25.19 -1.04
C GLY A 204 4.00 -25.77 -0.53
N ARG A 205 3.36 -26.58 -1.34
CA ARG A 205 2.04 -27.13 -1.03
C ARG A 205 2.08 -28.24 0.05
N PHE A 206 3.11 -29.09 0.03
CA PHE A 206 3.14 -30.28 0.87
C PHE A 206 4.08 -30.18 2.08
N LEU A 207 5.14 -29.37 2.00
CA LEU A 207 6.18 -29.31 3.03
C LEU A 207 6.09 -28.07 3.92
N LEU A 208 5.72 -26.90 3.37
CA LEU A 208 5.81 -25.65 4.13
C LEU A 208 4.82 -25.60 5.31
N ASN A 209 3.56 -25.96 5.12
CA ASN A 209 2.59 -25.94 6.21
C ASN A 209 2.92 -26.88 7.38
N PRO A 210 3.32 -28.16 7.15
CA PRO A 210 3.82 -29.01 8.24
C PRO A 210 5.07 -28.46 8.93
N LEU A 211 6.02 -27.94 8.15
CA LEU A 211 7.25 -27.34 8.68
C LEU A 211 6.93 -26.19 9.64
N PHE A 212 6.15 -25.22 9.22
CA PHE A 212 5.80 -24.08 10.05
C PHE A 212 4.95 -24.47 11.27
N ARG A 213 4.13 -25.50 11.18
CA ARG A 213 3.38 -26.04 12.33
C ARG A 213 4.33 -26.59 13.41
N VAL A 214 5.29 -27.42 13.01
CA VAL A 214 6.29 -27.99 13.95
C VAL A 214 7.13 -26.88 14.58
N LEU A 215 7.52 -25.87 13.79
CA LEU A 215 8.29 -24.74 14.30
C LEU A 215 7.49 -23.86 15.26
N ALA A 216 6.21 -23.64 14.99
CA ALA A 216 5.33 -22.89 15.88
C ALA A 216 5.16 -23.55 17.26
N GLU A 217 5.16 -24.88 17.33
CA GLU A 217 5.14 -25.64 18.58
C GLU A 217 6.39 -25.41 19.44
N SER A 218 7.53 -25.07 18.82
CA SER A 218 8.78 -24.79 19.53
C SER A 218 8.77 -23.46 20.32
N LYS A 219 7.79 -22.58 20.07
CA LYS A 219 7.63 -21.22 20.67
C LYS A 219 8.85 -20.30 20.50
N ALA A 220 9.79 -20.66 19.62
CA ALA A 220 10.98 -19.87 19.34
C ALA A 220 10.71 -18.96 18.14
N ARG A 221 10.48 -17.66 18.40
CA ARG A 221 10.14 -16.65 17.37
C ARG A 221 11.27 -16.48 16.36
N GLU A 222 12.52 -16.49 16.83
CA GLU A 222 13.72 -16.35 15.99
C GLU A 222 13.84 -17.48 14.98
N VAL A 223 13.44 -18.71 15.35
CA VAL A 223 13.47 -19.87 14.47
C VAL A 223 12.41 -19.76 13.36
N MET A 224 11.25 -19.19 13.67
CA MET A 224 10.19 -18.93 12.67
C MET A 224 10.67 -17.93 11.62
N THR A 225 11.27 -16.81 12.04
CA THR A 225 11.84 -15.81 11.14
C THR A 225 12.96 -16.39 10.29
N ALA A 226 13.87 -17.17 10.89
CA ALA A 226 14.95 -17.85 10.17
C ALA A 226 14.42 -18.86 9.14
N ALA A 227 13.36 -19.59 9.47
CA ALA A 227 12.72 -20.53 8.53
C ALA A 227 12.04 -19.79 7.37
N ALA A 228 11.37 -18.66 7.62
CA ALA A 228 10.80 -17.83 6.58
C ALA A 228 11.88 -17.30 5.62
N LEU A 229 12.98 -16.79 6.16
CA LEU A 229 14.14 -16.35 5.36
C LEU A 229 14.75 -17.51 4.56
N LEU A 230 14.89 -18.70 5.16
CA LEU A 230 15.38 -19.89 4.48
C LEU A 230 14.48 -20.29 3.30
N VAL A 231 13.17 -20.23 3.46
CA VAL A 231 12.21 -20.54 2.38
C VAL A 231 12.34 -19.52 1.24
N VAL A 232 12.40 -18.22 1.56
CA VAL A 232 12.54 -17.16 0.55
C VAL A 232 13.85 -17.29 -0.21
N LEU A 233 14.97 -17.31 0.52
CA LEU A 233 16.31 -17.36 -0.08
C LEU A 233 16.56 -18.71 -0.76
N GLY A 234 16.04 -19.81 -0.21
CA GLY A 234 16.11 -21.14 -0.82
C GLY A 234 15.34 -21.22 -2.13
N ALA A 235 14.14 -20.64 -2.20
CA ALA A 235 13.36 -20.55 -3.42
C ALA A 235 14.05 -19.67 -4.48
N ALA A 236 14.59 -18.52 -4.05
CA ALA A 236 15.36 -17.64 -4.91
C ALA A 236 16.60 -18.35 -5.49
N LEU A 237 17.36 -19.05 -4.64
CA LEU A 237 18.54 -19.81 -5.05
C LEU A 237 18.18 -20.96 -5.99
N LEU A 238 17.11 -21.72 -5.71
CA LEU A 238 16.63 -22.79 -6.56
C LEU A 238 16.34 -22.29 -7.97
N MET A 239 15.64 -21.17 -8.09
CA MET A 239 15.34 -20.55 -9.39
C MET A 239 16.61 -20.07 -10.08
N GLN A 240 17.53 -19.43 -9.37
CA GLN A 240 18.81 -18.97 -9.94
C GLN A 240 19.64 -20.14 -10.50
N LEU A 241 19.76 -21.24 -9.74
CA LEU A 241 20.47 -22.43 -10.20
C LEU A 241 19.80 -23.10 -11.42
N SER A 242 18.51 -22.88 -11.60
CA SER A 242 17.73 -23.37 -12.75
C SER A 242 17.75 -22.43 -13.95
N GLY A 243 18.53 -21.32 -13.89
CA GLY A 243 18.61 -20.31 -14.95
C GLY A 243 17.43 -19.33 -14.97
N LEU A 244 16.62 -19.31 -13.91
CA LEU A 244 15.49 -18.41 -13.74
C LEU A 244 15.83 -17.25 -12.78
N SER A 245 14.97 -16.24 -12.70
CA SER A 245 15.18 -15.10 -11.81
C SER A 245 14.98 -15.46 -10.34
N MET A 246 15.89 -15.00 -9.46
CA MET A 246 15.75 -15.09 -7.99
C MET A 246 14.45 -14.44 -7.52
N ALA A 247 14.09 -13.31 -8.12
CA ALA A 247 12.90 -12.53 -7.82
C ALA A 247 11.62 -13.35 -8.03
N MET A 248 11.54 -14.13 -9.12
CA MET A 248 10.42 -15.03 -9.40
C MET A 248 10.32 -16.15 -8.35
N GLY A 249 11.46 -16.70 -7.90
CA GLY A 249 11.48 -17.71 -6.84
C GLY A 249 10.89 -17.19 -5.54
N ALA A 250 11.32 -16.02 -5.12
CA ALA A 250 10.81 -15.37 -3.93
C ALA A 250 9.30 -15.03 -4.03
N PHE A 251 8.87 -14.49 -5.15
CA PHE A 251 7.46 -14.20 -5.40
C PHE A 251 6.59 -15.45 -5.32
N LEU A 252 6.98 -16.53 -6.01
CA LEU A 252 6.26 -17.80 -5.96
C LEU A 252 6.22 -18.40 -4.54
N ALA A 253 7.33 -18.33 -3.80
CA ALA A 253 7.37 -18.77 -2.39
C ALA A 253 6.37 -17.95 -1.54
N GLY A 254 6.30 -16.64 -1.76
CA GLY A 254 5.32 -15.76 -1.11
C GLY A 254 3.88 -16.17 -1.43
N VAL A 255 3.56 -16.37 -2.71
CA VAL A 255 2.23 -16.83 -3.15
C VAL A 255 1.85 -18.17 -2.53
N LEU A 256 2.79 -19.13 -2.45
CA LEU A 256 2.55 -20.43 -1.82
C LEU A 256 2.30 -20.33 -0.31
N LEU A 257 2.96 -19.39 0.36
CA LEU A 257 2.75 -19.12 1.79
C LEU A 257 1.56 -18.19 2.09
N SER A 258 0.99 -17.54 1.08
CA SER A 258 -0.15 -16.62 1.25
C SER A 258 -1.42 -17.32 1.77
N GLU A 259 -1.56 -18.63 1.56
CA GLU A 259 -2.63 -19.46 2.08
C GLU A 259 -2.28 -20.14 3.42
N SER A 260 -1.06 -19.93 3.94
CA SER A 260 -0.63 -20.48 5.23
C SER A 260 -1.31 -19.75 6.39
N THR A 261 -1.62 -20.51 7.45
CA THR A 261 -2.12 -19.95 8.72
C THR A 261 -1.10 -19.02 9.41
N PHE A 262 0.18 -19.15 9.06
CA PHE A 262 1.30 -18.36 9.62
C PHE A 262 1.64 -17.10 8.81
N ARG A 263 0.89 -16.81 7.74
CA ARG A 263 1.12 -15.69 6.82
C ARG A 263 1.38 -14.35 7.54
N HIS A 264 0.50 -13.96 8.43
CA HIS A 264 0.59 -12.65 9.11
C HIS A 264 1.81 -12.54 10.02
N GLN A 265 2.22 -13.65 10.64
CA GLN A 265 3.42 -13.68 11.46
C GLN A 265 4.68 -13.55 10.59
N ILE A 266 4.74 -14.30 9.49
CA ILE A 266 5.86 -14.24 8.53
C ILE A 266 5.98 -12.83 7.92
N GLU A 267 4.85 -12.23 7.55
CA GLU A 267 4.78 -10.87 7.03
C GLU A 267 5.36 -9.86 8.03
N ALA A 268 4.90 -9.90 9.29
CA ALA A 268 5.38 -9.02 10.35
C ALA A 268 6.88 -9.20 10.67
N ASP A 269 7.39 -10.43 10.57
CA ASP A 269 8.79 -10.72 10.86
C ASP A 269 9.73 -10.25 9.72
N ILE A 270 9.24 -10.19 8.48
CA ILE A 270 10.03 -9.81 7.29
C ILE A 270 9.92 -8.32 6.96
N GLU A 271 8.82 -7.66 7.33
CA GLU A 271 8.56 -6.23 7.03
C GLU A 271 9.73 -5.28 7.36
N PRO A 272 10.43 -5.40 8.51
CA PRO A 272 11.56 -4.52 8.83
C PRO A 272 12.73 -4.66 7.84
N PHE A 273 13.00 -5.89 7.37
CA PHE A 273 14.06 -6.15 6.40
C PHE A 273 13.69 -5.64 5.01
N ARG A 274 12.44 -5.78 4.61
CA ARG A 274 11.92 -5.29 3.33
C ARG A 274 12.24 -3.82 3.11
N GLY A 275 11.90 -2.96 4.09
CA GLY A 275 12.08 -1.51 3.96
C GLY A 275 13.55 -1.11 3.78
N ILE A 276 14.45 -1.71 4.55
CA ILE A 276 15.89 -1.43 4.50
C ILE A 276 16.48 -1.92 3.18
N LEU A 277 16.18 -3.15 2.79
CA LEU A 277 16.75 -3.78 1.60
C LEU A 277 16.23 -3.14 0.31
N LEU A 278 14.95 -2.77 0.28
CA LEU A 278 14.38 -2.01 -0.85
C LEU A 278 15.05 -0.62 -0.98
N GLY A 279 15.30 0.04 0.15
CA GLY A 279 16.06 1.30 0.16
C GLY A 279 17.47 1.13 -0.41
N LEU A 280 18.17 0.07 -0.01
CA LEU A 280 19.50 -0.28 -0.55
C LEU A 280 19.44 -0.56 -2.04
N PHE A 281 18.41 -1.23 -2.54
CA PHE A 281 18.21 -1.45 -3.97
C PHE A 281 18.13 -0.13 -4.75
N PHE A 282 17.21 0.78 -4.37
CA PHE A 282 17.09 2.06 -5.06
C PHE A 282 18.36 2.91 -4.97
N LEU A 283 19.06 2.85 -3.85
CA LEU A 283 20.33 3.53 -3.66
C LEU A 283 21.40 2.94 -4.59
N SER A 284 21.46 1.62 -4.75
CA SER A 284 22.39 0.94 -5.66
C SER A 284 22.10 1.24 -7.13
N VAL A 285 20.82 1.29 -7.50
CA VAL A 285 20.41 1.71 -8.85
C VAL A 285 20.83 3.16 -9.11
N GLY A 286 20.72 4.05 -8.11
CA GLY A 286 21.22 5.42 -8.21
C GLY A 286 22.74 5.49 -8.40
N MET A 287 23.53 4.63 -7.73
CA MET A 287 24.99 4.55 -7.91
C MET A 287 25.38 3.95 -9.26
N ALA A 288 24.59 3.01 -9.79
CA ALA A 288 24.85 2.34 -11.06
C ALA A 288 24.62 3.24 -12.29
N LEU A 289 24.03 4.42 -12.12
CA LEU A 289 23.83 5.37 -13.21
C LEU A 289 25.17 5.96 -13.66
N ASP A 290 25.62 5.56 -14.85
CA ASP A 290 26.85 6.10 -15.47
C ASP A 290 26.59 7.47 -16.10
N LEU A 291 26.94 8.52 -15.37
CA LEU A 291 26.78 9.89 -15.87
C LEU A 291 27.70 10.19 -17.07
N GLY A 292 28.81 9.45 -17.28
CA GLY A 292 29.67 9.57 -18.44
C GLY A 292 28.96 9.11 -19.71
N VAL A 293 28.26 7.96 -19.65
CA VAL A 293 27.40 7.45 -20.74
C VAL A 293 26.25 8.42 -21.01
N VAL A 294 25.61 8.90 -19.94
CA VAL A 294 24.49 9.88 -20.07
C VAL A 294 24.97 11.16 -20.73
N ALA A 295 26.14 11.70 -20.34
CA ALA A 295 26.68 12.93 -20.93
C ALA A 295 27.14 12.72 -22.37
N GLY A 296 27.72 11.55 -22.71
CA GLY A 296 28.19 11.23 -24.07
C GLY A 296 27.03 11.05 -25.06
N ASN A 297 25.96 10.40 -24.65
CA ASN A 297 24.82 10.02 -25.50
C ASN A 297 23.49 10.73 -25.10
N TRP A 298 23.59 11.91 -24.47
CA TRP A 298 22.44 12.56 -23.85
C TRP A 298 21.25 12.80 -24.78
N GLN A 299 21.50 13.13 -26.07
CA GLN A 299 20.43 13.37 -27.05
C GLN A 299 19.64 12.09 -27.35
N LEU A 300 20.35 10.98 -27.53
CA LEU A 300 19.74 9.68 -27.76
C LEU A 300 18.95 9.22 -26.51
N ILE A 301 19.60 9.29 -25.34
CA ILE A 301 19.01 8.86 -24.06
C ILE A 301 17.77 9.70 -23.75
N LEU A 302 17.85 11.03 -23.83
CA LEU A 302 16.71 11.91 -23.57
C LEU A 302 15.59 11.72 -24.60
N GLY A 303 15.95 11.59 -25.88
CA GLY A 303 14.98 11.33 -26.95
C GLY A 303 14.23 10.01 -26.75
N LEU A 304 14.95 8.91 -26.48
CA LEU A 304 14.35 7.61 -26.16
C LEU A 304 13.53 7.66 -24.87
N LEU A 305 14.05 8.26 -23.82
CA LEU A 305 13.36 8.39 -22.53
C LEU A 305 11.98 9.03 -22.71
N LEU A 306 11.95 10.22 -23.31
CA LEU A 306 10.71 10.97 -23.49
C LEU A 306 9.76 10.27 -24.48
N ALA A 307 10.28 9.77 -25.60
CA ALA A 307 9.48 9.09 -26.63
C ALA A 307 8.88 7.78 -26.07
N LEU A 308 9.68 6.94 -25.39
CA LEU A 308 9.21 5.67 -24.85
C LEU A 308 8.24 5.87 -23.69
N MET A 309 8.50 6.79 -22.75
CA MET A 309 7.58 7.10 -21.65
C MET A 309 6.23 7.64 -22.18
N ALA A 310 6.27 8.62 -23.10
CA ALA A 310 5.07 9.19 -23.66
C ALA A 310 4.26 8.15 -24.45
N ALA A 311 4.93 7.35 -25.29
CA ALA A 311 4.27 6.31 -26.08
C ALA A 311 3.68 5.20 -25.19
N LYS A 312 4.43 4.76 -24.15
CA LYS A 312 3.93 3.75 -23.21
C LYS A 312 2.73 4.28 -22.43
N ALA A 313 2.80 5.52 -21.89
CA ALA A 313 1.68 6.15 -21.22
C ALA A 313 0.44 6.24 -22.12
N LEU A 314 0.61 6.66 -23.38
CA LEU A 314 -0.46 6.75 -24.36
C LEU A 314 -1.05 5.37 -24.68
N CYS A 315 -0.23 4.36 -24.90
CA CYS A 315 -0.69 2.98 -25.14
C CYS A 315 -1.51 2.46 -23.94
N ILE A 316 -1.01 2.62 -22.73
CA ILE A 316 -1.69 2.20 -21.50
C ILE A 316 -3.02 2.94 -21.37
N TYR A 317 -3.04 4.26 -21.61
CA TYR A 317 -4.25 5.06 -21.60
C TYR A 317 -5.29 4.53 -22.60
N ILE A 318 -4.90 4.31 -23.87
CA ILE A 318 -5.79 3.83 -24.92
C ILE A 318 -6.35 2.45 -24.56
N VAL A 319 -5.49 1.51 -24.14
CA VAL A 319 -5.91 0.17 -23.73
C VAL A 319 -6.87 0.23 -22.55
N ALA A 320 -6.57 1.05 -21.53
CA ALA A 320 -7.44 1.23 -20.38
C ALA A 320 -8.83 1.78 -20.77
N ARG A 321 -8.86 2.74 -21.72
CA ARG A 321 -10.12 3.31 -22.24
C ARG A 321 -10.94 2.29 -23.03
N ILE A 322 -10.29 1.49 -23.89
CA ILE A 322 -10.95 0.40 -24.64
C ILE A 322 -11.55 -0.64 -23.69
N MET A 323 -10.88 -0.91 -22.57
CA MET A 323 -11.34 -1.85 -21.55
C MET A 323 -12.33 -1.25 -20.54
N GLY A 324 -12.86 -0.06 -20.82
CA GLY A 324 -13.94 0.57 -20.03
C GLY A 324 -13.52 1.33 -18.79
N SER A 325 -12.21 1.61 -18.59
CA SER A 325 -11.77 2.49 -17.51
C SER A 325 -12.18 3.93 -17.76
N ASP A 326 -12.53 4.68 -16.72
CA ASP A 326 -12.79 6.12 -16.80
C ASP A 326 -11.54 6.89 -17.26
N HIS A 327 -11.75 8.14 -17.75
CA HIS A 327 -10.67 8.99 -18.25
C HIS A 327 -9.59 9.25 -17.21
N ALA A 328 -10.00 9.60 -15.98
CA ALA A 328 -9.07 9.89 -14.89
C ALA A 328 -8.27 8.63 -14.48
N GLN A 329 -8.91 7.48 -14.33
CA GLN A 329 -8.27 6.21 -14.00
C GLN A 329 -7.31 5.74 -15.12
N ALA A 330 -7.70 5.90 -16.38
CA ALA A 330 -6.87 5.53 -17.52
C ALA A 330 -5.60 6.41 -17.60
N LEU A 331 -5.75 7.71 -17.34
CA LEU A 331 -4.64 8.66 -17.34
C LEU A 331 -3.71 8.43 -16.16
N ASP A 332 -4.24 8.23 -14.95
CA ASP A 332 -3.46 7.91 -13.75
C ASP A 332 -2.64 6.63 -13.94
N ARG A 333 -3.25 5.57 -14.49
CA ARG A 333 -2.55 4.33 -14.83
C ARG A 333 -1.43 4.56 -15.85
N GLY A 334 -1.72 5.32 -16.93
CA GLY A 334 -0.71 5.66 -17.93
C GLY A 334 0.48 6.39 -17.35
N VAL A 335 0.24 7.36 -16.46
CA VAL A 335 1.30 8.13 -15.78
C VAL A 335 2.09 7.27 -14.80
N LEU A 336 1.43 6.45 -13.99
CA LEU A 336 2.08 5.59 -13.00
C LEU A 336 2.95 4.49 -13.62
N MET A 337 2.53 3.94 -14.75
CA MET A 337 3.20 2.79 -15.39
C MET A 337 4.05 3.17 -16.61
N ALA A 338 4.30 4.46 -16.84
CA ALA A 338 5.06 4.93 -18.00
C ALA A 338 6.54 4.54 -18.02
N GLN A 339 7.13 4.26 -16.85
CA GLN A 339 8.56 3.95 -16.73
C GLN A 339 8.88 2.49 -17.09
N GLY A 340 10.19 2.23 -17.32
CA GLY A 340 10.74 0.88 -17.30
C GLY A 340 10.93 0.35 -15.89
N GLY A 341 11.31 -0.91 -15.74
CA GLY A 341 11.48 -1.58 -14.46
C GLY A 341 12.82 -2.26 -14.29
N GLU A 342 13.06 -2.76 -13.09
CA GLU A 342 14.27 -3.46 -12.66
C GLU A 342 14.57 -4.72 -13.49
N PHE A 343 13.55 -5.40 -13.96
CA PHE A 343 13.73 -6.60 -14.79
C PHE A 343 14.30 -6.30 -16.17
N ALA A 344 14.22 -5.04 -16.64
CA ALA A 344 14.89 -4.62 -17.85
C ALA A 344 16.41 -4.82 -17.77
N PHE A 345 17.01 -4.61 -16.59
CA PHE A 345 18.47 -4.79 -16.39
C PHE A 345 18.86 -6.26 -16.58
N VAL A 346 18.07 -7.18 -16.06
CA VAL A 346 18.28 -8.62 -16.23
C VAL A 346 18.14 -9.02 -17.69
N LEU A 347 17.11 -8.50 -18.38
CA LEU A 347 16.88 -8.78 -19.80
C LEU A 347 18.01 -8.23 -20.67
N PHE A 348 18.46 -6.99 -20.40
CA PHE A 348 19.53 -6.35 -21.16
C PHE A 348 20.89 -7.02 -20.91
N SER A 349 21.20 -7.39 -19.66
CA SER A 349 22.42 -8.15 -19.33
C SER A 349 22.42 -9.52 -20.01
N ALA A 350 21.30 -10.23 -20.01
CA ALA A 350 21.15 -11.51 -20.72
C ALA A 350 21.34 -11.33 -22.23
N ALA A 351 20.77 -10.25 -22.81
CA ALA A 351 20.90 -9.94 -24.23
C ALA A 351 22.34 -9.57 -24.61
N ALA A 352 23.05 -8.85 -23.73
CA ALA A 352 24.45 -8.54 -23.93
C ALA A 352 25.33 -9.81 -23.86
N SER A 353 25.08 -10.68 -22.86
CA SER A 353 25.76 -11.96 -22.72
C SER A 353 25.50 -12.91 -23.90
N ALA A 354 24.29 -12.87 -24.44
CA ALA A 354 23.92 -13.65 -25.64
C ALA A 354 24.45 -13.01 -26.95
N GLY A 355 25.10 -11.85 -26.90
CA GLY A 355 25.65 -11.16 -28.07
C GLY A 355 24.59 -10.51 -28.98
N VAL A 356 23.35 -10.33 -28.50
CA VAL A 356 22.26 -9.69 -29.25
C VAL A 356 22.40 -8.16 -29.23
N ILE A 357 22.86 -7.61 -28.11
CA ILE A 357 23.21 -6.20 -27.95
C ILE A 357 24.65 -6.05 -27.49
N ASN A 358 25.28 -4.94 -27.81
CA ASN A 358 26.61 -4.64 -27.31
C ASN A 358 26.58 -3.93 -25.95
N LEU A 359 27.73 -3.79 -25.27
CA LEU A 359 27.83 -3.18 -23.95
C LEU A 359 27.40 -1.71 -23.94
N GLU A 360 27.64 -0.96 -25.00
CA GLU A 360 27.26 0.44 -25.12
C GLU A 360 25.73 0.59 -25.19
N ILE A 361 25.05 -0.25 -25.98
CA ILE A 361 23.59 -0.28 -26.08
C ILE A 361 22.99 -0.69 -24.73
N ASN A 362 23.58 -1.68 -24.05
CA ASN A 362 23.16 -2.09 -22.72
C ASN A 362 23.23 -0.92 -21.73
N ALA A 363 24.34 -0.17 -21.73
CA ALA A 363 24.51 1.00 -20.87
C ALA A 363 23.51 2.11 -21.18
N ASN A 364 23.27 2.41 -22.47
CA ASN A 364 22.27 3.40 -22.89
C ASN A 364 20.84 3.00 -22.47
N PHE A 365 20.43 1.75 -22.68
CA PHE A 365 19.12 1.25 -22.28
C PHE A 365 18.95 1.25 -20.76
N THR A 366 19.99 0.83 -20.03
CA THR A 366 20.03 0.89 -18.57
C THR A 366 19.84 2.32 -18.08
N ALA A 367 20.55 3.29 -18.67
CA ALA A 367 20.39 4.71 -18.34
C ALA A 367 18.97 5.23 -18.60
N VAL A 368 18.34 4.85 -19.72
CA VAL A 368 16.94 5.22 -20.03
C VAL A 368 15.98 4.66 -18.96
N VAL A 369 16.16 3.40 -18.55
CA VAL A 369 15.29 2.79 -17.53
C VAL A 369 15.48 3.48 -16.18
N VAL A 370 16.73 3.65 -15.70
CA VAL A 370 17.02 4.33 -14.42
C VAL A 370 16.46 5.75 -14.39
N LEU A 371 16.68 6.52 -15.45
CA LEU A 371 16.17 7.88 -15.56
C LEU A 371 14.63 7.90 -15.61
N SER A 372 13.98 6.92 -16.27
CA SER A 372 12.52 6.81 -16.29
C SER A 372 11.94 6.53 -14.90
N MET A 373 12.59 5.64 -14.13
CA MET A 373 12.20 5.35 -12.74
C MET A 373 12.36 6.59 -11.86
N ALA A 374 13.50 7.29 -11.97
CA ALA A 374 13.76 8.51 -11.23
C ALA A 374 12.82 9.67 -11.60
N LEU A 375 12.42 9.77 -12.86
CA LEU A 375 11.51 10.82 -13.35
C LEU A 375 10.05 10.59 -12.95
N THR A 376 9.63 9.36 -12.75
CA THR A 376 8.22 9.00 -12.49
C THR A 376 7.61 9.72 -11.29
N PRO A 377 8.21 9.80 -10.10
CA PRO A 377 7.64 10.56 -8.99
C PRO A 377 7.41 12.04 -9.33
N LEU A 378 8.32 12.65 -10.13
CA LEU A 378 8.19 14.03 -10.59
C LEU A 378 7.03 14.19 -11.57
N VAL A 379 6.88 13.27 -12.53
CA VAL A 379 5.76 13.25 -13.49
C VAL A 379 4.44 13.07 -12.75
N VAL A 380 4.37 12.18 -11.77
CA VAL A 380 3.20 11.97 -10.91
C VAL A 380 2.86 13.22 -10.10
N LEU A 381 3.86 13.90 -9.54
CA LEU A 381 3.66 15.15 -8.81
C LEU A 381 3.11 16.26 -9.72
N LEU A 382 3.68 16.39 -10.92
CA LEU A 382 3.21 17.35 -11.93
C LEU A 382 1.81 17.01 -12.39
N TYR A 383 1.53 15.74 -12.65
CA TYR A 383 0.19 15.25 -13.01
C TYR A 383 -0.84 15.64 -11.95
N LYS A 384 -0.57 15.40 -10.65
CA LYS A 384 -1.47 15.79 -9.56
C LYS A 384 -1.79 17.29 -9.50
N ARG A 385 -0.88 18.15 -9.97
CA ARG A 385 -1.10 19.60 -10.05
C ARG A 385 -1.95 20.03 -11.25
N VAL A 386 -1.84 19.29 -12.35
CA VAL A 386 -2.48 19.64 -13.64
C VAL A 386 -3.77 18.83 -13.85
N ALA A 387 -3.85 17.63 -13.29
CA ALA A 387 -5.01 16.77 -13.43
C ALA A 387 -6.26 17.49 -12.94
N PRO A 388 -7.34 17.52 -13.73
CA PRO A 388 -8.62 17.98 -13.25
C PRO A 388 -8.99 17.14 -12.04
N LYS A 389 -9.44 17.80 -10.96
CA LYS A 389 -10.01 17.07 -9.82
C LYS A 389 -11.06 16.11 -10.38
N PRO A 390 -11.13 14.86 -9.91
CA PRO A 390 -12.12 13.92 -10.40
C PRO A 390 -13.49 14.61 -10.31
N THR A 391 -14.11 14.84 -11.45
CA THR A 391 -15.51 15.24 -11.50
C THR A 391 -16.29 14.01 -11.08
N VAL A 392 -16.74 14.03 -9.85
CA VAL A 392 -17.64 13.01 -9.34
C VAL A 392 -18.87 13.05 -10.26
N ASN A 393 -19.27 11.92 -10.81
CA ASN A 393 -20.47 11.88 -11.64
C ASN A 393 -21.68 12.17 -10.76
N MET A 394 -22.24 13.37 -10.92
CA MET A 394 -23.39 13.87 -10.18
C MET A 394 -24.73 13.46 -10.80
N ASP A 395 -24.72 12.54 -11.80
CA ASP A 395 -25.96 12.10 -12.44
C ASP A 395 -26.91 11.46 -11.40
N GLY A 396 -28.08 12.06 -11.26
CA GLY A 396 -29.11 11.62 -10.32
C GLY A 396 -28.85 12.03 -8.85
N VAL A 397 -27.93 12.94 -8.60
CA VAL A 397 -27.64 13.49 -7.26
C VAL A 397 -28.08 14.96 -7.21
N ASP A 398 -29.00 15.25 -6.32
CA ASP A 398 -29.47 16.62 -6.05
C ASP A 398 -28.51 17.29 -5.06
N GLU A 399 -28.12 18.51 -5.35
CA GLU A 399 -27.40 19.37 -4.38
C GLU A 399 -28.38 19.94 -3.34
N ALA A 400 -27.88 20.18 -2.14
CA ALA A 400 -28.65 20.86 -1.10
C ALA A 400 -28.87 22.33 -1.48
N ASP A 401 -30.12 22.70 -1.77
CA ASP A 401 -30.50 24.09 -2.05
C ASP A 401 -31.93 24.39 -1.58
N GLY A 402 -32.07 25.38 -0.73
CA GLY A 402 -33.36 25.87 -0.22
C GLY A 402 -34.18 24.83 0.54
N LEU A 403 -33.55 23.86 1.18
CA LEU A 403 -34.20 22.78 1.91
C LEU A 403 -34.71 23.27 3.26
N SER A 404 -35.74 22.60 3.76
CA SER A 404 -36.31 22.85 5.09
C SER A 404 -36.80 21.52 5.65
N GLY A 405 -36.37 21.18 6.85
CA GLY A 405 -36.79 19.97 7.55
C GLY A 405 -36.77 20.19 9.04
N SER A 406 -37.48 19.36 9.79
CA SER A 406 -37.49 19.41 11.25
C SER A 406 -36.13 18.96 11.82
N VAL A 407 -35.45 18.06 11.15
CA VAL A 407 -34.12 17.56 11.53
C VAL A 407 -33.21 17.59 10.32
N LEU A 408 -32.01 18.17 10.49
CA LEU A 408 -30.92 18.06 9.54
C LEU A 408 -29.94 16.97 10.00
N LEU A 409 -29.79 15.92 9.20
CA LEU A 409 -28.82 14.84 9.45
C LEU A 409 -27.63 15.01 8.51
N ILE A 410 -26.43 15.14 9.07
CA ILE A 410 -25.19 15.32 8.35
C ILE A 410 -24.33 14.05 8.45
N GLY A 411 -24.15 13.36 7.32
CA GLY A 411 -23.45 12.08 7.23
C GLY A 411 -24.39 10.89 7.25
N PHE A 412 -24.51 10.20 6.09
CA PHE A 412 -25.35 8.99 5.92
C PHE A 412 -24.51 7.71 5.87
N GLY A 413 -23.39 7.69 6.58
CA GLY A 413 -22.60 6.49 6.80
C GLY A 413 -23.33 5.45 7.66
N ARG A 414 -22.63 4.40 8.10
CA ARG A 414 -23.20 3.29 8.90
C ARG A 414 -24.00 3.73 10.11
N PHE A 415 -23.54 4.76 10.82
CA PHE A 415 -24.22 5.30 11.99
C PHE A 415 -25.46 6.12 11.59
N GLY A 416 -25.33 7.04 10.64
CA GLY A 416 -26.42 7.89 10.17
C GLY A 416 -27.57 7.13 9.56
N GLN A 417 -27.30 6.03 8.84
CA GLN A 417 -28.32 5.12 8.31
C GLN A 417 -29.19 4.54 9.42
N VAL A 418 -28.60 4.03 10.50
CA VAL A 418 -29.35 3.43 11.61
C VAL A 418 -30.08 4.50 12.42
N ALA A 419 -29.40 5.61 12.72
CA ALA A 419 -30.00 6.71 13.50
C ALA A 419 -31.22 7.33 12.80
N SER A 420 -31.18 7.47 11.47
CA SER A 420 -32.30 8.01 10.69
C SER A 420 -33.56 7.13 10.74
N GLN A 421 -33.43 5.80 10.91
CA GLN A 421 -34.57 4.87 10.92
C GLN A 421 -35.56 5.20 12.02
N SER A 422 -35.09 5.55 13.20
CA SER A 422 -35.96 5.90 14.35
C SER A 422 -36.75 7.19 14.09
N LEU A 423 -36.15 8.16 13.39
CA LEU A 423 -36.79 9.41 13.01
C LEU A 423 -37.84 9.18 11.92
N LEU A 424 -37.46 8.43 10.89
CA LEU A 424 -38.34 8.09 9.76
C LEU A 424 -39.54 7.24 10.19
N ALA A 425 -39.35 6.31 11.13
CA ALA A 425 -40.43 5.48 11.68
C ALA A 425 -41.52 6.30 12.43
N ARG A 426 -41.21 7.55 12.79
CA ARG A 426 -42.15 8.50 13.42
C ARG A 426 -42.63 9.59 12.50
N ASP A 427 -42.40 9.43 11.19
CA ASP A 427 -42.73 10.40 10.14
C ASP A 427 -42.13 11.81 10.41
N VAL A 428 -40.95 11.85 11.04
CA VAL A 428 -40.21 13.10 11.21
C VAL A 428 -39.66 13.54 9.85
N ASP A 429 -39.85 14.81 9.53
CA ASP A 429 -39.28 15.41 8.31
C ASP A 429 -37.77 15.62 8.49
N VAL A 430 -36.98 14.75 7.83
CA VAL A 430 -35.52 14.70 7.93
C VAL A 430 -34.90 15.09 6.61
N THR A 431 -34.13 16.17 6.63
CA THR A 431 -33.21 16.50 5.55
C THR A 431 -31.89 15.77 5.78
N ILE A 432 -31.41 15.02 4.80
CA ILE A 432 -30.15 14.27 4.90
C ILE A 432 -29.15 14.80 3.89
N ILE A 433 -27.94 15.13 4.34
CA ILE A 433 -26.83 15.51 3.47
C ILE A 433 -25.62 14.61 3.68
N ASP A 434 -24.92 14.31 2.59
CA ASP A 434 -23.65 13.62 2.60
C ASP A 434 -22.73 14.17 1.49
N ASN A 435 -21.42 14.00 1.63
CA ASN A 435 -20.44 14.37 0.62
C ASN A 435 -19.95 13.17 -0.22
N ASP A 436 -20.42 11.96 0.08
CA ASP A 436 -20.11 10.73 -0.66
C ASP A 436 -21.19 10.43 -1.70
N VAL A 437 -20.88 10.75 -2.95
CA VAL A 437 -21.80 10.56 -4.09
C VAL A 437 -22.12 9.08 -4.34
N GLU A 438 -21.18 8.17 -4.12
CA GLU A 438 -21.43 6.73 -4.29
C GLU A 438 -22.42 6.23 -3.25
N MET A 439 -22.31 6.72 -2.02
CA MET A 439 -23.26 6.46 -0.95
C MET A 439 -24.65 7.00 -1.29
N ILE A 440 -24.75 8.24 -1.77
CA ILE A 440 -26.01 8.88 -2.16
C ILE A 440 -26.70 8.08 -3.26
N GLN A 441 -25.98 7.73 -4.33
CA GLN A 441 -26.51 6.95 -5.45
C GLN A 441 -26.94 5.54 -5.02
N SER A 442 -26.20 4.92 -4.10
CA SER A 442 -26.54 3.61 -3.55
C SER A 442 -27.81 3.68 -2.70
N ALA A 443 -27.93 4.67 -1.84
CA ALA A 443 -29.08 4.88 -0.97
C ALA A 443 -30.37 5.20 -1.75
N ALA A 444 -30.25 5.93 -2.87
CA ALA A 444 -31.37 6.24 -3.77
C ALA A 444 -32.05 4.97 -4.32
N ARG A 445 -31.32 3.86 -4.52
CA ARG A 445 -31.86 2.56 -4.94
C ARG A 445 -32.81 1.94 -3.89
N PHE A 446 -32.67 2.34 -2.64
CA PHE A 446 -33.51 1.91 -1.52
C PHE A 446 -34.58 2.94 -1.15
N GLY A 447 -34.75 3.99 -1.97
CA GLY A 447 -35.78 5.01 -1.78
C GLY A 447 -35.40 6.15 -0.84
N PHE A 448 -34.16 6.23 -0.37
CA PHE A 448 -33.69 7.36 0.43
C PHE A 448 -33.36 8.55 -0.48
N LYS A 449 -33.89 9.71 -0.13
CA LYS A 449 -33.52 10.98 -0.78
C LYS A 449 -32.45 11.67 0.06
N ILE A 450 -31.22 11.70 -0.45
CA ILE A 450 -30.06 12.30 0.19
C ILE A 450 -29.51 13.37 -0.75
N TYR A 451 -29.18 14.52 -0.20
CA TYR A 451 -28.64 15.61 -0.97
C TYR A 451 -27.12 15.66 -0.84
N TYR A 452 -26.45 16.03 -1.90
CA TYR A 452 -25.02 16.27 -1.85
C TYR A 452 -24.72 17.58 -1.13
N GLY A 453 -23.85 17.50 -0.11
CA GLY A 453 -23.42 18.66 0.65
C GLY A 453 -22.29 18.36 1.62
N ASP A 454 -21.30 19.24 1.64
CA ASP A 454 -20.23 19.20 2.63
C ASP A 454 -20.62 20.03 3.87
N GLY A 455 -21.03 19.34 4.93
CA GLY A 455 -21.47 19.97 6.19
C GLY A 455 -20.41 20.82 6.90
N THR A 456 -19.14 20.74 6.50
CA THR A 456 -18.08 21.62 7.03
C THR A 456 -18.12 23.04 6.45
N ARG A 457 -19.03 23.29 5.50
CA ARG A 457 -19.22 24.59 4.83
C ARG A 457 -20.51 25.26 5.31
N LEU A 458 -20.40 26.51 5.71
CA LEU A 458 -21.53 27.30 6.24
C LEU A 458 -22.64 27.51 5.19
N ASP A 459 -22.26 27.80 3.93
CA ASP A 459 -23.20 27.99 2.83
C ASP A 459 -24.05 26.73 2.57
N VAL A 460 -23.43 25.54 2.67
CA VAL A 460 -24.14 24.26 2.55
C VAL A 460 -25.10 24.03 3.72
N LEU A 461 -24.70 24.37 4.96
CA LEU A 461 -25.58 24.26 6.12
C LEU A 461 -26.83 25.16 5.97
N HIS A 462 -26.65 26.39 5.49
CA HIS A 462 -27.78 27.27 5.17
C HIS A 462 -28.70 26.69 4.09
N ALA A 463 -28.12 26.23 2.98
CA ALA A 463 -28.85 25.63 1.86
C ALA A 463 -29.61 24.33 2.28
N SER A 464 -29.06 23.60 3.26
CA SER A 464 -29.65 22.37 3.80
C SER A 464 -30.76 22.60 4.84
N GLY A 465 -31.08 23.84 5.15
CA GLY A 465 -32.17 24.17 6.09
C GLY A 465 -31.77 24.19 7.58
N ALA A 466 -30.47 24.34 7.90
CA ALA A 466 -30.01 24.39 9.29
C ALA A 466 -30.68 25.52 10.10
N ALA A 467 -30.99 26.65 9.43
CA ALA A 467 -31.65 27.81 10.06
C ALA A 467 -33.08 27.52 10.55
N THR A 468 -33.75 26.51 9.98
CA THR A 468 -35.14 26.13 10.33
C THR A 468 -35.22 24.81 11.08
N ALA A 469 -34.14 24.07 11.14
CA ALA A 469 -34.08 22.77 11.81
C ALA A 469 -34.24 22.92 13.34
N ARG A 470 -35.05 22.04 13.93
CA ARG A 470 -35.20 21.94 15.40
C ARG A 470 -34.03 21.19 16.02
N ALA A 471 -33.44 20.24 15.25
CA ALA A 471 -32.28 19.49 15.66
C ALA A 471 -31.34 19.28 14.47
N ILE A 472 -30.04 19.29 14.75
CA ILE A 472 -28.97 18.98 13.80
C ILE A 472 -28.21 17.78 14.34
N ALA A 473 -28.24 16.67 13.58
CA ALA A 473 -27.59 15.42 13.94
C ALA A 473 -26.31 15.23 13.11
N VAL A 474 -25.15 15.33 13.75
CA VAL A 474 -23.83 15.17 13.12
C VAL A 474 -23.35 13.75 13.27
N CYS A 475 -23.40 12.99 12.16
CA CYS A 475 -23.13 11.54 12.10
C CYS A 475 -21.87 11.21 11.26
N VAL A 476 -21.02 12.19 10.99
CA VAL A 476 -19.81 12.01 10.17
C VAL A 476 -18.75 11.16 10.88
N ASP A 477 -17.93 10.44 10.10
CA ASP A 477 -16.92 9.51 10.62
C ASP A 477 -15.66 10.22 11.17
N LYS A 478 -15.28 11.35 10.58
CA LYS A 478 -14.05 12.06 10.93
C LYS A 478 -14.28 13.03 12.09
N ALA A 479 -13.51 12.87 13.17
CA ALA A 479 -13.60 13.74 14.35
C ALA A 479 -13.38 15.23 14.02
N GLU A 480 -12.39 15.52 13.14
CA GLU A 480 -12.08 16.91 12.74
C GLU A 480 -13.22 17.55 11.95
N ALA A 481 -13.92 16.76 11.13
CA ALA A 481 -15.10 17.26 10.40
C ALA A 481 -16.26 17.51 11.35
N ALA A 482 -16.48 16.63 12.34
CA ALA A 482 -17.50 16.80 13.37
C ALA A 482 -17.21 18.05 14.21
N ASP A 483 -15.97 18.23 14.68
CA ASP A 483 -15.55 19.41 15.45
C ASP A 483 -15.83 20.71 14.66
N ARG A 484 -15.51 20.71 13.35
CA ARG A 484 -15.74 21.87 12.49
C ARG A 484 -17.23 22.16 12.28
N ILE A 485 -18.05 21.14 12.08
CA ILE A 485 -19.51 21.30 11.94
C ILE A 485 -20.10 21.83 13.25
N VAL A 486 -19.68 21.30 14.40
CA VAL A 486 -20.12 21.74 15.72
C VAL A 486 -19.79 23.21 15.95
N GLU A 487 -18.57 23.64 15.63
CA GLU A 487 -18.17 25.05 15.72
C GLU A 487 -19.11 25.97 14.92
N LEU A 488 -19.39 25.60 13.66
CA LEU A 488 -20.26 26.37 12.77
C LEU A 488 -21.70 26.38 13.28
N VAL A 489 -22.23 25.24 13.69
CA VAL A 489 -23.63 25.13 14.14
C VAL A 489 -23.84 25.84 15.45
N ALA A 490 -22.95 25.69 16.42
CA ALA A 490 -23.06 26.38 17.72
C ALA A 490 -23.03 27.89 17.58
N HIS A 491 -22.29 28.45 16.62
CA HIS A 491 -22.18 29.88 16.37
C HIS A 491 -23.36 30.44 15.56
N GLU A 492 -23.72 29.79 14.45
CA GLU A 492 -24.66 30.32 13.47
C GLU A 492 -26.12 29.88 13.69
N PHE A 493 -26.33 28.70 14.31
CA PHE A 493 -27.65 28.10 14.49
C PHE A 493 -27.93 27.71 15.96
N PRO A 494 -27.79 28.61 16.95
CA PRO A 494 -27.89 28.29 18.38
C PRO A 494 -29.28 27.85 18.82
N GLN A 495 -30.30 28.00 17.96
CA GLN A 495 -31.68 27.57 18.24
C GLN A 495 -31.88 26.06 18.00
N ALA A 496 -31.02 25.40 17.22
CA ALA A 496 -31.13 23.98 16.91
C ALA A 496 -30.50 23.14 18.02
N LYS A 497 -31.14 22.04 18.37
CA LYS A 497 -30.55 21.03 19.27
C LYS A 497 -29.43 20.29 18.55
N LEU A 498 -28.21 20.38 19.08
CA LEU A 498 -27.04 19.80 18.47
C LEU A 498 -26.74 18.41 19.04
N MET A 499 -26.87 17.38 18.19
CA MET A 499 -26.63 15.99 18.53
C MET A 499 -25.44 15.47 17.73
N VAL A 500 -24.43 14.88 18.38
CA VAL A 500 -23.17 14.53 17.71
C VAL A 500 -22.72 13.12 18.07
N ARG A 501 -22.39 12.34 17.05
CA ARG A 501 -21.65 11.11 17.20
C ARG A 501 -20.19 11.44 17.50
N SER A 502 -19.69 10.95 18.63
CA SER A 502 -18.28 11.10 18.99
C SER A 502 -17.48 9.85 18.60
N PHE A 503 -16.24 10.04 18.21
CA PHE A 503 -15.33 8.97 17.83
C PHE A 503 -14.86 8.17 19.06
N ASP A 504 -14.35 8.88 20.07
CA ASP A 504 -13.84 8.31 21.30
C ASP A 504 -14.21 9.18 22.52
N ARG A 505 -13.66 8.82 23.68
CA ARG A 505 -13.92 9.48 24.95
C ARG A 505 -13.38 10.92 24.98
N GLU A 506 -12.20 11.14 24.43
CA GLU A 506 -11.57 12.45 24.37
C GLU A 506 -12.36 13.40 23.47
N HIS A 507 -12.80 12.91 22.31
CA HIS A 507 -13.69 13.66 21.42
C HIS A 507 -15.02 14.01 22.11
N SER A 508 -15.61 13.06 22.88
CA SER A 508 -16.83 13.34 23.65
C SER A 508 -16.65 14.51 24.64
N LEU A 509 -15.50 14.55 25.35
CA LEU A 509 -15.20 15.65 26.26
C LEU A 509 -15.08 16.98 25.53
N ARG A 510 -14.40 17.02 24.38
CA ARG A 510 -14.31 18.24 23.54
C ARG A 510 -15.68 18.72 23.09
N LEU A 511 -16.55 17.82 22.62
CA LEU A 511 -17.92 18.14 22.19
C LEU A 511 -18.77 18.72 23.31
N ILE A 512 -18.68 18.18 24.53
CA ILE A 512 -19.38 18.71 25.69
C ILE A 512 -18.89 20.13 26.02
N HIS A 513 -17.58 20.36 26.00
CA HIS A 513 -17.03 21.70 26.21
C HIS A 513 -17.44 22.70 25.10
N ALA A 514 -17.69 22.19 23.89
CA ALA A 514 -18.21 22.98 22.77
C ALA A 514 -19.72 23.27 22.88
N GLY A 515 -20.42 22.76 23.90
CA GLY A 515 -21.82 23.04 24.16
C GLY A 515 -22.82 22.20 23.38
N VAL A 516 -22.45 20.97 23.00
CA VAL A 516 -23.33 20.02 22.31
C VAL A 516 -24.42 19.53 23.28
N ASP A 517 -25.69 19.53 22.83
CA ASP A 517 -26.82 19.10 23.67
C ASP A 517 -26.83 17.60 23.96
N PHE A 518 -26.39 16.79 22.98
CA PHE A 518 -26.31 15.34 23.13
C PHE A 518 -25.11 14.79 22.35
N GLN A 519 -24.37 13.92 22.97
CA GLN A 519 -23.30 13.16 22.31
C GLN A 519 -23.36 11.67 22.65
N ILE A 520 -22.93 10.84 21.74
CA ILE A 520 -22.83 9.40 21.94
C ILE A 520 -21.55 8.83 21.31
N ARG A 521 -20.86 7.97 22.07
CA ARG A 521 -19.72 7.21 21.54
C ARG A 521 -20.21 5.99 20.77
N GLU A 522 -19.91 5.95 19.48
CA GLU A 522 -20.39 4.92 18.55
C GLU A 522 -20.15 3.50 19.05
N THR A 523 -18.93 3.20 19.53
CA THR A 523 -18.52 1.84 19.86
C THR A 523 -18.88 1.41 21.28
N PHE A 524 -19.16 2.34 22.20
CA PHE A 524 -19.33 2.01 23.60
C PHE A 524 -20.58 1.17 23.86
N GLU A 525 -21.75 1.62 23.41
CA GLU A 525 -23.00 0.90 23.64
C GLU A 525 -23.04 -0.44 22.91
N SER A 526 -22.56 -0.52 21.68
CA SER A 526 -22.47 -1.76 20.94
C SER A 526 -21.47 -2.74 21.57
N ALA A 527 -20.38 -2.27 22.14
CA ALA A 527 -19.41 -3.11 22.84
C ALA A 527 -19.96 -3.65 24.17
N VAL A 528 -20.71 -2.84 24.92
CA VAL A 528 -21.39 -3.29 26.15
C VAL A 528 -22.42 -4.36 25.84
N LEU A 529 -23.25 -4.15 24.81
CA LEU A 529 -24.23 -5.13 24.38
C LEU A 529 -23.58 -6.43 23.89
N PHE A 530 -22.48 -6.33 23.14
CA PHE A 530 -21.70 -7.49 22.70
C PHE A 530 -21.13 -8.26 23.89
N GLY A 531 -20.57 -7.56 24.90
CA GLY A 531 -20.06 -8.17 26.11
C GLY A 531 -21.16 -8.89 26.93
N GLN A 532 -22.35 -8.29 27.03
CA GLN A 532 -23.53 -8.91 27.64
C GLN A 532 -23.92 -10.21 26.92
N ALA A 533 -24.04 -10.19 25.60
CA ALA A 533 -24.35 -11.38 24.81
C ALA A 533 -23.28 -12.48 24.98
N ALA A 534 -22.00 -12.10 25.01
CA ALA A 534 -20.91 -13.06 25.23
C ALA A 534 -20.99 -13.73 26.59
N LEU A 535 -21.40 -13.03 27.66
CA LEU A 535 -21.62 -13.63 28.99
C LEU A 535 -22.71 -14.69 28.95
N VAL A 536 -23.82 -14.41 28.29
CA VAL A 536 -24.93 -15.38 28.15
C VAL A 536 -24.47 -16.61 27.37
N GLU A 537 -23.77 -16.46 26.27
CA GLU A 537 -23.18 -17.58 25.49
C GLU A 537 -22.17 -18.41 26.29
N LEU A 538 -21.51 -17.82 27.28
CA LEU A 538 -20.60 -18.52 28.20
C LEU A 538 -21.34 -19.17 29.39
N GLY A 539 -22.67 -19.10 29.42
CA GLY A 539 -23.51 -19.76 30.45
C GLY A 539 -23.83 -18.91 31.68
N ALA A 540 -23.62 -17.60 31.63
CA ALA A 540 -24.12 -16.69 32.64
C ALA A 540 -25.65 -16.54 32.51
N ASP A 541 -26.35 -16.31 33.64
CA ASP A 541 -27.75 -15.98 33.62
C ASP A 541 -28.01 -14.65 32.91
N GLU A 542 -29.10 -14.52 32.20
CA GLU A 542 -29.44 -13.34 31.40
C GLU A 542 -29.56 -12.09 32.27
N ASP A 543 -30.18 -12.23 33.44
CA ASP A 543 -30.34 -11.13 34.40
C ASP A 543 -29.00 -10.67 34.99
N ASP A 544 -28.08 -11.61 35.29
CA ASP A 544 -26.74 -11.30 35.74
C ASP A 544 -25.94 -10.56 34.65
N ALA A 545 -26.08 -10.99 33.39
CA ALA A 545 -25.40 -10.35 32.26
C ALA A 545 -25.91 -8.91 32.02
N ILE A 546 -27.20 -8.68 32.19
CA ILE A 546 -27.83 -7.35 32.13
C ILE A 546 -27.28 -6.47 33.26
N GLU A 547 -27.27 -7.00 34.52
CA GLU A 547 -26.79 -6.25 35.67
C GLU A 547 -25.30 -5.82 35.48
N ILE A 548 -24.46 -6.71 35.00
CA ILE A 548 -23.06 -6.40 34.68
C ILE A 548 -22.96 -5.29 33.62
N ALA A 549 -23.74 -5.37 32.55
CA ALA A 549 -23.79 -4.35 31.52
C ALA A 549 -24.20 -2.98 32.06
N GLU A 550 -25.21 -2.94 32.95
CA GLU A 550 -25.65 -1.72 33.62
C GLU A 550 -24.60 -1.16 34.59
N GLN A 551 -23.89 -2.02 35.32
CA GLN A 551 -22.77 -1.60 36.17
C GLN A 551 -21.66 -0.95 35.36
N ILE A 552 -21.32 -1.49 34.17
CA ILE A 552 -20.33 -0.90 33.26
C ILE A 552 -20.77 0.49 32.81
N ARG A 553 -22.05 0.64 32.40
CA ARG A 553 -22.60 1.94 32.01
C ARG A 553 -22.53 2.96 33.14
N ARG A 554 -22.93 2.55 34.35
CA ARG A 554 -22.91 3.41 35.54
C ARG A 554 -21.51 3.89 35.89
N ARG A 555 -20.55 2.97 35.96
CA ARG A 555 -19.12 3.32 36.23
C ARG A 555 -18.54 4.22 35.14
N ASP A 556 -18.90 3.98 33.88
CA ASP A 556 -18.47 4.82 32.79
C ASP A 556 -19.04 6.24 32.89
N ALA A 557 -20.32 6.37 33.27
CA ALA A 557 -20.97 7.68 33.48
C ALA A 557 -20.35 8.44 34.67
N GLU A 558 -20.15 7.77 35.83
CA GLU A 558 -19.50 8.37 36.99
C GLU A 558 -18.10 8.87 36.67
N ARG A 559 -17.33 8.08 35.97
CA ARG A 559 -16.01 8.48 35.49
C ARG A 559 -16.06 9.69 34.56
N PHE A 560 -17.04 9.69 33.66
CA PHE A 560 -17.19 10.76 32.68
C PHE A 560 -17.56 12.08 33.34
N GLU A 561 -18.40 12.06 34.38
CA GLU A 561 -18.70 13.23 35.20
C GLU A 561 -17.46 13.80 35.88
N LEU A 562 -16.58 12.95 36.42
CA LEU A 562 -15.32 13.39 37.02
C LEU A 562 -14.37 14.00 36.00
N GLU A 563 -14.32 13.45 34.78
CA GLU A 563 -13.48 13.98 33.70
C GLU A 563 -14.00 15.33 33.19
N ILE A 564 -15.32 15.51 33.10
CA ILE A 564 -15.93 16.78 32.77
C ILE A 564 -15.61 17.84 33.86
N ALA A 565 -15.80 17.50 35.13
CA ALA A 565 -15.54 18.39 36.26
C ALA A 565 -14.05 18.73 36.41
N GLY A 566 -13.17 17.76 36.14
CA GLY A 566 -11.71 17.89 36.27
C GLY A 566 -10.99 18.44 35.04
N GLY A 567 -11.73 18.71 33.96
CA GLY A 567 -11.20 19.30 32.72
C GLY A 567 -10.33 18.37 31.87
N GLY A 568 -10.42 17.04 32.05
CA GLY A 568 -9.71 16.10 31.18
C GLY A 568 -9.66 14.66 31.68
N LEU A 569 -9.12 13.74 30.84
CA LEU A 569 -9.07 12.29 31.06
C LEU A 569 -8.40 11.85 32.36
N ASN A 570 -7.46 12.65 32.86
CA ASN A 570 -6.69 12.33 34.08
C ASN A 570 -7.51 12.41 35.38
N ALA A 571 -8.60 13.17 35.39
CA ALA A 571 -9.46 13.30 36.57
C ALA A 571 -10.17 11.97 36.95
N GLY A 572 -10.49 11.14 35.97
CA GLY A 572 -11.09 9.81 36.15
C GLY A 572 -10.08 8.66 36.29
N ALA A 573 -8.77 8.94 36.31
CA ALA A 573 -7.73 7.89 36.24
C ALA A 573 -7.75 6.91 37.43
N LYS A 574 -8.21 7.34 38.61
CA LYS A 574 -8.31 6.48 39.82
C LYS A 574 -9.37 5.39 39.69
N MET A 575 -10.30 5.49 38.76
CA MET A 575 -11.36 4.51 38.49
C MET A 575 -10.94 3.44 37.47
N VAL A 576 -9.73 3.53 36.95
CA VAL A 576 -9.21 2.62 35.91
C VAL A 576 -8.20 1.67 36.53
N PHE A 577 -8.36 0.37 36.26
CA PHE A 577 -7.36 -0.63 36.64
C PHE A 577 -6.22 -0.62 35.61
N GLY A 578 -5.00 -0.31 36.04
CA GLY A 578 -3.79 -0.27 35.23
C GLY A 578 -2.78 0.73 35.76
N ASN A 579 -1.61 0.74 35.17
CA ASN A 579 -0.44 1.48 35.63
C ASN A 579 -0.73 2.99 35.75
N SER A 580 -0.75 3.49 36.97
CA SER A 580 -1.11 4.88 37.32
C SER A 580 -0.02 5.93 36.98
N GLY A 581 1.04 5.55 36.29
CA GLY A 581 2.18 6.42 35.99
C GLY A 581 2.31 6.95 34.57
N GLN A 582 1.60 6.39 33.61
CA GLN A 582 1.73 6.77 32.19
C GLN A 582 0.35 6.85 31.56
N GLY A 583 -0.20 8.01 31.35
CA GLY A 583 -1.44 8.31 30.64
C GLY A 583 -2.56 7.25 30.70
N VAL A 584 -3.80 7.66 30.59
CA VAL A 584 -4.93 6.73 30.67
C VAL A 584 -4.96 5.83 29.42
N PRO A 585 -4.91 4.48 29.53
CA PRO A 585 -4.91 3.61 28.37
C PRO A 585 -6.25 3.67 27.62
N THR A 586 -6.20 3.48 26.31
CA THR A 586 -7.39 3.38 25.47
C THR A 586 -7.43 2.00 24.78
N PRO A 587 -8.44 1.15 25.01
CA PRO A 587 -9.60 1.34 25.88
C PRO A 587 -9.26 1.29 27.37
N THR A 588 -10.11 1.92 28.19
CA THR A 588 -9.91 2.04 29.62
C THR A 588 -10.58 0.88 30.38
N PRO A 589 -9.84 -0.04 31.02
CA PRO A 589 -10.42 -1.18 31.71
C PRO A 589 -11.03 -0.78 33.05
N PHE A 590 -12.23 -1.28 33.33
CA PHE A 590 -12.91 -1.13 34.63
C PHE A 590 -12.71 -2.34 35.55
N THR A 591 -12.30 -3.48 35.00
CA THR A 591 -12.15 -4.74 35.74
C THR A 591 -10.76 -5.30 35.44
N ALA A 592 -10.04 -5.67 36.49
CA ALA A 592 -8.71 -6.29 36.35
C ALA A 592 -8.83 -7.68 35.70
N PRO A 593 -7.95 -8.05 34.76
CA PRO A 593 -7.93 -9.39 34.21
C PRO A 593 -7.51 -10.41 35.28
N LYS A 594 -8.15 -11.58 35.31
CA LYS A 594 -7.82 -12.68 36.25
C LYS A 594 -6.41 -13.24 36.05
N ARG A 595 -5.85 -13.12 34.84
CA ARG A 595 -4.46 -13.48 34.55
C ARG A 595 -3.69 -12.20 34.34
N ALA A 596 -2.66 -11.97 35.17
CA ALA A 596 -1.72 -10.90 34.93
C ALA A 596 -1.10 -11.10 33.54
N SER A 597 -1.21 -10.11 32.67
CA SER A 597 -0.41 -10.08 31.45
C SER A 597 1.05 -10.03 31.91
N LYS A 598 1.95 -10.78 31.28
CA LYS A 598 3.38 -10.53 31.40
C LYS A 598 3.62 -9.13 30.84
N THR A 599 3.66 -8.16 31.75
CA THR A 599 3.97 -6.78 31.40
C THR A 599 5.38 -6.73 30.84
N LEU A 600 5.58 -5.89 29.84
CA LEU A 600 6.91 -5.62 29.25
C LEU A 600 7.90 -4.98 30.27
N ASN A 601 7.44 -4.69 31.48
CA ASN A 601 8.26 -4.13 32.58
C ASN A 601 8.35 -5.15 33.73
N PRO A 602 9.50 -5.84 33.90
CA PRO A 602 9.69 -6.82 34.98
C PRO A 602 9.67 -6.23 36.41
N GLN A 603 9.64 -4.90 36.54
CA GLN A 603 9.67 -4.21 37.85
C GLN A 603 8.31 -4.05 38.52
N ASP A 604 7.20 -4.37 37.79
CA ASP A 604 5.83 -4.20 38.29
C ASP A 604 5.16 -5.54 38.69
N VAL A 605 5.91 -6.61 38.88
CA VAL A 605 5.39 -7.87 39.45
C VAL A 605 5.41 -7.74 40.95
N PRO A 606 4.25 -7.74 41.67
CA PRO A 606 4.27 -7.86 43.13
C PRO A 606 4.94 -9.18 43.49
N GLU A 607 5.92 -9.15 44.36
CA GLU A 607 6.47 -10.35 45.02
C GLU A 607 5.28 -11.09 45.66
N GLU A 608 5.01 -12.30 45.21
CA GLU A 608 4.09 -13.20 45.89
C GLU A 608 4.71 -13.45 47.29
N GLU A 609 4.08 -12.91 48.32
CA GLU A 609 4.36 -13.32 49.73
C GLU A 609 4.02 -14.81 49.85
N GLU A 610 5.02 -15.64 50.23
CA GLU A 610 4.90 -17.05 50.58
C GLU A 610 3.93 -17.31 51.75
#